data_cdc19ffcea4959049f12d91896dbc5b7
#
_entry.id   cdc19ffcea4959049f12d91896dbc5b7
#
_cell.length_a   1.000
_cell.length_b   1.000
_cell.length_c   1.000
_cell.angle_alpha   90.00
_cell.angle_beta   90.00
_cell.angle_gamma   90.00
#
_symmetry.space_group_name_H-M   'P 1'
#
loop_
_entity.id
_entity.type
_entity.pdbx_description
1 polymer ?
#
loop_
_entity_poly.entity_id
_entity_poly.type
_entity_poly.pdbx_seq_one_letter_code
_entity_poly.pdbx_strand_id
1 'polypeptide(L)'
;MHIRPARAEDAAAIAPILLPVLKAMELPFLARHGLETTRSLLASAIAHPDYRYGYARGIVKILDGRIVGAAFGYPAEDEAQVDAPFAAVLQQHRLDPAQRLFTDPEAFPDEWYLDSIAVAPEQRGRGVGKALLRALPEVALARGKTRIGLNVDEANPNAHRLYTRLGYKTVGTRELSGHRYHHMQKTLSGRGH
;
A
#
# COMPACT_ATOMS: atom_id res chain seq x y z
N MET A 1 15.14 9.21 -13.78
CA MET A 1 13.89 8.91 -13.04
C MET A 1 13.37 7.55 -13.45
N HIS A 2 13.30 6.55 -12.55
CA HIS A 2 12.87 5.18 -12.88
C HIS A 2 12.04 4.57 -11.76
N ILE A 3 11.33 3.46 -12.06
CA ILE A 3 10.62 2.62 -11.10
C ILE A 3 11.36 1.29 -11.02
N ARG A 4 11.50 0.76 -9.83
CA ARG A 4 12.06 -0.58 -9.57
C ARG A 4 11.34 -1.26 -8.40
N PRO A 5 11.48 -2.58 -8.23
CA PRO A 5 11.10 -3.25 -6.99
C PRO A 5 11.77 -2.61 -5.78
N ALA A 6 11.06 -2.55 -4.66
CA ALA A 6 11.63 -2.11 -3.40
C ALA A 6 12.65 -3.14 -2.87
N ARG A 7 13.52 -2.72 -1.97
CA ARG A 7 14.56 -3.51 -1.33
C ARG A 7 14.54 -3.31 0.18
N ALA A 8 15.14 -4.21 0.94
CA ALA A 8 15.17 -4.10 2.40
C ALA A 8 15.83 -2.78 2.87
N GLU A 9 16.89 -2.35 2.20
CA GLU A 9 17.59 -1.10 2.50
C GLU A 9 16.77 0.17 2.27
N ASP A 10 15.68 0.10 1.50
CA ASP A 10 14.79 1.22 1.22
C ASP A 10 13.85 1.56 2.40
N ALA A 11 13.73 0.66 3.36
CA ALA A 11 12.73 0.71 4.42
C ALA A 11 12.73 2.05 5.19
N ALA A 12 13.90 2.55 5.55
CA ALA A 12 14.04 3.82 6.28
C ALA A 12 13.58 5.04 5.45
N ALA A 13 13.74 4.98 4.12
CA ALA A 13 13.29 6.04 3.21
C ALA A 13 11.79 5.94 2.88
N ILE A 14 11.24 4.74 2.86
CA ILE A 14 9.82 4.48 2.55
C ILE A 14 8.91 4.82 3.74
N ALA A 15 9.30 4.45 4.97
CA ALA A 15 8.47 4.61 6.16
C ALA A 15 7.90 6.04 6.33
N PRO A 16 8.68 7.15 6.21
CA PRO A 16 8.16 8.50 6.31
C PRO A 16 7.21 8.89 5.16
N ILE A 17 7.33 8.24 3.99
CA ILE A 17 6.44 8.48 2.84
C ILE A 17 5.08 7.82 3.06
N LEU A 18 5.03 6.63 3.69
CA LEU A 18 3.79 5.91 4.02
C LEU A 18 3.05 6.49 5.23
N LEU A 19 3.77 7.02 6.20
CA LEU A 19 3.19 7.46 7.47
C LEU A 19 2.01 8.44 7.34
N PRO A 20 2.02 9.44 6.43
CA PRO A 20 0.88 10.31 6.20
C PRO A 20 -0.39 9.58 5.73
N VAL A 21 -0.25 8.47 4.98
CA VAL A 21 -1.38 7.64 4.55
C VAL A 21 -2.02 6.97 5.76
N LEU A 22 -1.21 6.35 6.62
CA LEU A 22 -1.70 5.70 7.84
C LEU A 22 -2.31 6.70 8.82
N LYS A 23 -1.75 7.90 8.91
CA LYS A 23 -2.33 8.98 9.72
C LYS A 23 -3.74 9.35 9.25
N ALA A 24 -3.94 9.43 7.94
CA ALA A 24 -5.24 9.76 7.36
C ALA A 24 -6.30 8.67 7.58
N MET A 25 -5.89 7.43 7.84
CA MET A 25 -6.78 6.32 8.17
C MET A 25 -7.28 6.35 9.64
N GLU A 26 -6.73 7.25 10.47
CA GLU A 26 -7.10 7.41 11.89
C GLU A 26 -7.05 6.12 12.71
N LEU A 27 -6.05 5.27 12.41
CA LEU A 27 -5.91 3.95 13.03
C LEU A 27 -5.72 4.07 14.56
N PRO A 28 -6.44 3.26 15.37
CA PRO A 28 -6.31 3.28 16.84
C PRO A 28 -4.88 3.02 17.32
N PHE A 29 -4.11 2.24 16.56
CA PHE A 29 -2.70 1.96 16.86
C PHE A 29 -1.85 3.24 16.88
N LEU A 30 -2.04 4.13 15.90
CA LEU A 30 -1.33 5.42 15.84
C LEU A 30 -1.71 6.34 17.00
N ALA A 31 -2.99 6.36 17.36
CA ALA A 31 -3.48 7.15 18.50
C ALA A 31 -2.81 6.67 19.81
N ARG A 32 -2.59 5.36 19.97
CA ARG A 32 -1.97 4.77 21.17
C ARG A 32 -0.46 4.99 21.24
N HIS A 33 0.26 4.80 20.12
CA HIS A 33 1.73 4.71 20.14
C HIS A 33 2.43 5.96 19.57
N GLY A 34 1.68 6.83 18.90
CA GLY A 34 2.21 8.04 18.25
C GLY A 34 2.93 7.78 16.93
N LEU A 35 3.19 8.88 16.23
CA LEU A 35 3.73 8.84 14.86
C LEU A 35 5.18 8.33 14.81
N GLU A 36 6.02 8.72 15.77
CA GLU A 36 7.44 8.36 15.76
C GLU A 36 7.65 6.86 16.01
N THR A 37 6.93 6.31 17.00
CA THR A 37 6.95 4.86 17.26
C THR A 37 6.44 4.09 16.03
N THR A 38 5.32 4.53 15.45
CA THR A 38 4.76 3.89 14.26
C THR A 38 5.72 3.96 13.08
N ARG A 39 6.42 5.08 12.87
CA ARG A 39 7.45 5.22 11.83
C ARG A 39 8.58 4.21 12.00
N SER A 40 9.08 4.05 13.23
CA SER A 40 10.15 3.08 13.52
C SER A 40 9.70 1.63 13.30
N LEU A 41 8.48 1.30 13.72
CA LEU A 41 7.87 -0.01 13.47
C LEU A 41 7.69 -0.28 11.98
N LEU A 42 7.22 0.71 11.22
CA LEU A 42 7.08 0.60 9.77
C LEU A 42 8.42 0.34 9.10
N ALA A 43 9.49 1.05 9.48
CA ALA A 43 10.80 0.83 8.89
C ALA A 43 11.28 -0.62 9.13
N SER A 44 11.09 -1.14 10.34
CA SER A 44 11.42 -2.55 10.65
C SER A 44 10.54 -3.52 9.85
N ALA A 45 9.24 -3.24 9.73
CA ALA A 45 8.29 -4.11 9.03
C ALA A 45 8.50 -4.12 7.51
N ILE A 46 8.81 -2.98 6.90
CA ILE A 46 9.11 -2.87 5.46
C ILE A 46 10.35 -3.68 5.09
N ALA A 47 11.34 -3.77 5.97
CA ALA A 47 12.52 -4.60 5.79
C ALA A 47 12.21 -6.11 5.81
N HIS A 48 11.02 -6.54 6.23
CA HIS A 48 10.56 -7.92 6.18
C HIS A 48 9.84 -8.19 4.85
N PRO A 49 10.25 -9.24 4.06
CA PRO A 49 9.71 -9.45 2.71
C PRO A 49 8.21 -9.73 2.68
N ASP A 50 7.69 -10.45 3.66
CA ASP A 50 6.34 -11.02 3.65
C ASP A 50 5.28 -10.12 4.30
N TYR A 51 5.69 -9.02 4.94
CA TYR A 51 4.75 -8.06 5.52
C TYR A 51 3.94 -7.35 4.44
N ARG A 52 2.72 -6.84 4.76
CA ARG A 52 1.85 -6.15 3.77
C ARG A 52 2.56 -5.00 3.04
N TYR A 53 3.46 -4.27 3.73
CA TYR A 53 4.36 -3.27 3.15
C TYR A 53 5.80 -3.76 3.03
N GLY A 54 6.01 -5.08 3.07
CA GLY A 54 7.32 -5.68 2.92
C GLY A 54 7.96 -5.37 1.56
N TYR A 55 9.27 -5.23 1.52
CA TYR A 55 9.96 -4.82 0.30
C TYR A 55 9.65 -5.70 -0.90
N ALA A 56 9.42 -7.02 -0.73
CA ALA A 56 9.11 -7.93 -1.82
C ALA A 56 7.71 -7.74 -2.44
N ARG A 57 6.85 -6.94 -1.77
CA ARG A 57 5.48 -6.63 -2.20
C ARG A 57 5.35 -5.24 -2.81
N GLY A 58 6.45 -4.48 -2.90
CA GLY A 58 6.41 -3.07 -3.28
C GLY A 58 7.27 -2.69 -4.47
N ILE A 59 6.92 -1.55 -5.06
CA ILE A 59 7.73 -0.83 -6.04
C ILE A 59 7.97 0.58 -5.54
N VAL A 60 9.12 1.15 -5.91
CA VAL A 60 9.50 2.52 -5.57
C VAL A 60 9.80 3.35 -6.82
N LYS A 61 9.46 4.64 -6.75
CA LYS A 61 9.83 5.64 -7.74
C LYS A 61 11.05 6.41 -7.26
N ILE A 62 12.08 6.46 -8.10
CA ILE A 62 13.35 7.16 -7.82
C ILE A 62 13.48 8.40 -8.69
N LEU A 63 13.85 9.51 -8.05
CA LEU A 63 14.23 10.78 -8.67
C LEU A 63 15.53 11.26 -8.03
N ASP A 64 16.55 11.54 -8.84
CA ASP A 64 17.86 12.04 -8.39
C ASP A 64 18.45 11.24 -7.21
N GLY A 65 18.39 9.90 -7.33
CA GLY A 65 18.90 8.96 -6.34
C GLY A 65 18.03 8.80 -5.08
N ARG A 66 16.91 9.53 -4.94
CA ARG A 66 16.03 9.50 -3.78
C ARG A 66 14.70 8.80 -4.10
N ILE A 67 14.18 8.06 -3.13
CA ILE A 67 12.82 7.49 -3.21
C ILE A 67 11.82 8.64 -3.00
N VAL A 68 10.94 8.85 -3.98
CA VAL A 68 9.94 9.92 -3.96
C VAL A 68 8.51 9.39 -3.95
N GLY A 69 8.33 8.09 -4.02
CA GLY A 69 7.04 7.45 -3.90
C GLY A 69 7.19 5.93 -3.87
N ALA A 70 6.19 5.26 -3.30
CA ALA A 70 6.12 3.82 -3.17
C ALA A 70 4.68 3.33 -3.35
N ALA A 71 4.52 2.10 -3.84
CA ALA A 71 3.25 1.40 -3.89
C ALA A 71 3.43 -0.03 -3.44
N PHE A 72 2.48 -0.54 -2.64
CA PHE A 72 2.49 -1.88 -2.06
C PHE A 72 1.17 -2.58 -2.32
N GLY A 73 1.25 -3.88 -2.52
CA GLY A 73 0.06 -4.69 -2.69
C GLY A 73 0.39 -6.18 -2.72
N TYR A 74 -0.64 -6.99 -2.73
CA TYR A 74 -0.54 -8.43 -2.62
C TYR A 74 -1.73 -9.12 -3.32
N PRO A 75 -1.59 -10.40 -3.73
CA PRO A 75 -2.72 -11.23 -4.11
C PRO A 75 -3.72 -11.35 -2.96
N ALA A 76 -5.02 -11.24 -3.22
CA ALA A 76 -6.06 -11.25 -2.19
C ALA A 76 -6.02 -12.48 -1.26
N GLU A 77 -5.59 -13.62 -1.77
CA GLU A 77 -5.40 -14.85 -1.00
C GLU A 77 -4.32 -14.77 0.08
N ASP A 78 -3.38 -13.82 -0.05
CA ASP A 78 -2.33 -13.59 0.94
C ASP A 78 -2.82 -12.76 2.15
N GLU A 79 -3.98 -12.09 2.04
CA GLU A 79 -4.44 -11.09 3.02
C GLU A 79 -4.45 -11.61 4.46
N ALA A 80 -4.84 -12.86 4.68
CA ALA A 80 -4.87 -13.46 6.01
C ALA A 80 -3.48 -13.59 6.67
N GLN A 81 -2.39 -13.49 5.91
CA GLN A 81 -1.03 -13.76 6.37
C GLN A 81 -0.10 -12.54 6.30
N VAL A 82 -0.45 -11.49 5.54
CA VAL A 82 0.45 -10.35 5.29
C VAL A 82 0.83 -9.56 6.55
N ASP A 83 0.06 -9.66 7.62
CA ASP A 83 0.33 -9.00 8.90
C ASP A 83 1.05 -9.89 9.92
N ALA A 84 1.19 -11.19 9.67
CA ALA A 84 1.85 -12.10 10.60
C ALA A 84 3.28 -11.67 11.01
N PRO A 85 4.12 -11.14 10.09
CA PRO A 85 5.45 -10.66 10.47
C PRO A 85 5.46 -9.49 11.46
N PHE A 86 4.37 -8.73 11.57
CA PHE A 86 4.32 -7.57 12.45
C PHE A 86 4.43 -7.93 13.93
N ALA A 87 4.00 -9.12 14.34
CA ALA A 87 4.15 -9.60 15.71
C ALA A 87 5.63 -9.66 16.15
N ALA A 88 6.53 -10.15 15.28
CA ALA A 88 7.97 -10.19 15.56
C ALA A 88 8.56 -8.78 15.62
N VAL A 89 8.10 -7.86 14.76
CA VAL A 89 8.52 -6.45 14.80
C VAL A 89 8.11 -5.79 16.11
N LEU A 90 6.88 -6.02 16.59
CA LEU A 90 6.41 -5.52 17.88
C LEU A 90 7.28 -6.02 19.03
N GLN A 91 7.62 -7.32 19.05
CA GLN A 91 8.51 -7.90 20.06
C GLN A 91 9.90 -7.24 20.05
N GLN A 92 10.50 -7.03 18.88
CA GLN A 92 11.79 -6.33 18.75
C GLN A 92 11.74 -4.93 19.34
N HIS A 93 10.61 -4.25 19.26
CA HIS A 93 10.37 -2.93 19.84
C HIS A 93 9.80 -2.97 21.26
N ARG A 94 9.79 -4.15 21.92
CA ARG A 94 9.30 -4.36 23.29
C ARG A 94 7.81 -3.99 23.47
N LEU A 95 7.02 -4.20 22.43
CA LEU A 95 5.58 -4.02 22.44
C LEU A 95 4.87 -5.38 22.42
N ASP A 96 3.61 -5.38 22.87
CA ASP A 96 2.79 -6.58 22.87
C ASP A 96 2.57 -7.11 21.43
N PRO A 97 3.02 -8.33 21.11
CA PRO A 97 2.90 -8.91 19.77
C PRO A 97 1.46 -9.24 19.36
N ALA A 98 0.51 -9.23 20.30
CA ALA A 98 -0.90 -9.44 20.00
C ALA A 98 -1.58 -8.22 19.37
N GLN A 99 -0.94 -7.04 19.44
CA GLN A 99 -1.49 -5.84 18.84
C GLN A 99 -1.54 -5.94 17.30
N ARG A 100 -2.47 -5.21 16.71
CA ARG A 100 -2.67 -5.16 15.26
C ARG A 100 -2.67 -3.72 14.79
N LEU A 101 -2.02 -3.45 13.64
CA LEU A 101 -2.10 -2.16 12.97
C LEU A 101 -3.37 -2.08 12.12
N PHE A 102 -3.73 -3.20 11.48
CA PHE A 102 -4.93 -3.33 10.66
C PHE A 102 -5.80 -4.48 11.19
N THR A 103 -7.12 -4.31 11.16
CA THR A 103 -8.09 -5.25 11.73
C THR A 103 -9.16 -5.69 10.73
N ASP A 104 -9.37 -4.91 9.67
CA ASP A 104 -10.46 -5.13 8.72
C ASP A 104 -9.96 -5.81 7.44
N PRO A 105 -10.71 -6.76 6.86
CA PRO A 105 -10.39 -7.30 5.55
C PRO A 105 -10.68 -6.26 4.46
N GLU A 106 -9.72 -6.09 3.56
CA GLU A 106 -9.73 -5.01 2.57
C GLU A 106 -9.91 -5.49 1.14
N ALA A 107 -9.27 -6.60 0.77
CA ALA A 107 -9.29 -7.11 -0.59
C ALA A 107 -10.62 -7.77 -0.97
N PHE A 108 -10.94 -7.79 -2.27
CA PHE A 108 -11.96 -8.65 -2.86
C PHE A 108 -11.31 -9.91 -3.45
N PRO A 109 -12.06 -11.00 -3.62
CA PRO A 109 -11.51 -12.23 -4.19
C PRO A 109 -10.91 -12.04 -5.60
N ASP A 110 -9.89 -12.86 -5.91
CA ASP A 110 -9.28 -12.99 -7.25
C ASP A 110 -8.59 -11.73 -7.81
N GLU A 111 -8.21 -10.79 -6.96
CA GLU A 111 -7.48 -9.59 -7.37
C GLU A 111 -6.06 -9.55 -6.83
N TRP A 112 -5.22 -8.75 -7.45
CA TRP A 112 -4.06 -8.15 -6.81
C TRP A 112 -4.53 -6.87 -6.14
N TYR A 113 -4.48 -6.82 -4.82
CA TYR A 113 -4.96 -5.68 -4.06
C TYR A 113 -3.85 -4.63 -3.89
N LEU A 114 -4.09 -3.42 -4.39
CA LEU A 114 -3.25 -2.26 -4.10
C LEU A 114 -3.62 -1.72 -2.72
N ASP A 115 -2.83 -2.09 -1.73
CA ASP A 115 -3.04 -1.71 -0.33
C ASP A 115 -2.70 -0.23 -0.08
N SER A 116 -1.52 0.21 -0.54
CA SER A 116 -1.08 1.58 -0.32
C SER A 116 -0.28 2.13 -1.48
N ILE A 117 -0.50 3.41 -1.76
CA ILE A 117 0.31 4.21 -2.67
C ILE A 117 0.56 5.57 -2.03
N ALA A 118 1.83 5.93 -1.93
CA ALA A 118 2.24 7.17 -1.27
C ALA A 118 3.28 7.91 -2.09
N VAL A 119 3.24 9.24 -2.01
CA VAL A 119 4.17 10.16 -2.69
C VAL A 119 4.69 11.16 -1.66
N ALA A 120 6.00 11.35 -1.66
CA ALA A 120 6.65 12.35 -0.83
C ALA A 120 5.98 13.72 -1.01
N PRO A 121 5.66 14.45 0.07
CA PRO A 121 4.85 15.67 0.02
C PRO A 121 5.34 16.68 -1.02
N GLU A 122 6.63 16.89 -1.10
CA GLU A 122 7.30 17.85 -2.02
C GLU A 122 7.26 17.42 -3.50
N GLN A 123 6.87 16.17 -3.76
CA GLN A 123 6.76 15.60 -5.12
C GLN A 123 5.32 15.36 -5.57
N ARG A 124 4.34 15.74 -4.74
CA ARG A 124 2.92 15.63 -5.09
C ARG A 124 2.59 16.57 -6.26
N GLY A 125 1.57 16.19 -7.03
CA GLY A 125 1.17 16.95 -8.23
C GLY A 125 2.11 16.81 -9.43
N ARG A 126 3.25 16.13 -9.31
CA ARG A 126 4.28 15.96 -10.36
C ARG A 126 4.17 14.63 -11.13
N GLY A 127 3.06 13.93 -11.01
CA GLY A 127 2.79 12.68 -11.75
C GLY A 127 3.44 11.42 -11.18
N VAL A 128 4.10 11.48 -10.00
CA VAL A 128 4.76 10.33 -9.36
C VAL A 128 3.77 9.20 -9.09
N GLY A 129 2.63 9.49 -8.45
CA GLY A 129 1.59 8.51 -8.18
C GLY A 129 1.01 7.89 -9.46
N LYS A 130 0.75 8.71 -10.49
CA LYS A 130 0.29 8.23 -11.79
C LYS A 130 1.30 7.29 -12.46
N ALA A 131 2.58 7.57 -12.33
CA ALA A 131 3.64 6.71 -12.86
C ALA A 131 3.68 5.35 -12.13
N LEU A 132 3.58 5.34 -10.79
CA LEU A 132 3.47 4.12 -9.99
C LEU A 132 2.24 3.30 -10.41
N LEU A 133 1.05 3.92 -10.47
CA LEU A 133 -0.19 3.25 -10.88
C LEU A 133 -0.10 2.62 -12.29
N ARG A 134 0.65 3.22 -13.21
CA ARG A 134 0.88 2.67 -14.55
C ARG A 134 1.81 1.46 -14.57
N ALA A 135 2.67 1.31 -13.56
CA ALA A 135 3.57 0.16 -13.44
C ALA A 135 2.89 -1.06 -12.79
N LEU A 136 1.83 -0.87 -12.01
CA LEU A 136 1.17 -1.95 -11.26
C LEU A 136 0.60 -3.08 -12.12
N PRO A 137 0.07 -2.87 -13.34
CA PRO A 137 -0.38 -3.96 -14.19
C PRO A 137 0.68 -5.05 -14.41
N GLU A 138 1.92 -4.67 -14.65
CA GLU A 138 3.02 -5.63 -14.82
C GLU A 138 3.31 -6.40 -13.52
N VAL A 139 3.22 -5.72 -12.37
CA VAL A 139 3.40 -6.34 -11.04
C VAL A 139 2.29 -7.38 -10.78
N ALA A 140 1.03 -7.02 -11.03
CA ALA A 140 -0.11 -7.90 -10.82
C ALA A 140 -0.07 -9.13 -11.76
N LEU A 141 0.22 -8.91 -13.05
CA LEU A 141 0.35 -9.99 -14.04
C LEU A 141 1.49 -10.95 -13.69
N ALA A 142 2.64 -10.44 -13.20
CA ALA A 142 3.75 -11.27 -12.74
C ALA A 142 3.38 -12.15 -11.52
N ARG A 143 2.31 -11.81 -10.80
CA ARG A 143 1.73 -12.60 -9.70
C ARG A 143 0.52 -13.43 -10.14
N GLY A 144 0.32 -13.60 -11.45
CA GLY A 144 -0.79 -14.38 -12.01
C GLY A 144 -2.16 -13.75 -11.89
N LYS A 145 -2.25 -12.43 -11.57
CA LYS A 145 -3.51 -11.74 -11.42
C LYS A 145 -3.86 -10.91 -12.66
N THR A 146 -5.10 -11.06 -13.10
CA THR A 146 -5.65 -10.31 -14.24
C THR A 146 -6.54 -9.15 -13.82
N ARG A 147 -6.56 -8.85 -12.52
CA ARG A 147 -7.38 -7.80 -11.93
C ARG A 147 -6.60 -7.09 -10.83
N ILE A 148 -6.68 -5.75 -10.78
CA ILE A 148 -6.17 -4.94 -9.67
C ILE A 148 -7.37 -4.35 -8.95
N GLY A 149 -7.43 -4.52 -7.62
CA GLY A 149 -8.39 -3.88 -6.74
C GLY A 149 -7.73 -2.83 -5.85
N LEU A 150 -8.51 -1.88 -5.37
CA LEU A 150 -8.11 -0.89 -4.39
C LEU A 150 -9.33 -0.32 -3.66
N ASN A 151 -9.12 0.24 -2.49
CA ASN A 151 -10.13 1.00 -1.77
C ASN A 151 -9.82 2.50 -1.84
N VAL A 152 -10.84 3.32 -2.10
CA VAL A 152 -10.74 4.77 -2.07
C VAL A 152 -11.80 5.34 -1.14
N ASP A 153 -11.38 6.17 -0.18
CA ASP A 153 -12.28 6.81 0.77
C ASP A 153 -13.33 7.65 0.03
N GLU A 154 -14.60 7.50 0.39
CA GLU A 154 -15.70 8.32 -0.15
C GLU A 154 -15.45 9.81 0.05
N ALA A 155 -14.74 10.19 1.10
CA ALA A 155 -14.33 11.57 1.38
C ALA A 155 -13.22 12.07 0.43
N ASN A 156 -12.65 11.21 -0.45
CA ASN A 156 -11.59 11.57 -1.40
C ASN A 156 -12.04 11.49 -2.86
N PRO A 157 -12.93 12.39 -3.34
CA PRO A 157 -13.42 12.36 -4.72
C PRO A 157 -12.32 12.62 -5.77
N ASN A 158 -11.22 13.25 -5.39
CA ASN A 158 -10.08 13.49 -6.29
C ASN A 158 -9.37 12.18 -6.63
N ALA A 159 -9.12 11.34 -5.65
CA ALA A 159 -8.55 10.02 -5.86
C ALA A 159 -9.50 9.14 -6.67
N HIS A 160 -10.79 9.14 -6.36
CA HIS A 160 -11.79 8.40 -7.11
C HIS A 160 -11.77 8.78 -8.60
N ARG A 161 -11.77 10.09 -8.93
CA ARG A 161 -11.67 10.58 -10.32
C ARG A 161 -10.35 10.17 -11.00
N LEU A 162 -9.24 10.15 -10.25
CA LEU A 162 -7.95 9.68 -10.78
C LEU A 162 -8.03 8.21 -11.18
N TYR A 163 -8.52 7.35 -10.30
CA TYR A 163 -8.65 5.91 -10.58
C TYR A 163 -9.62 5.63 -11.73
N THR A 164 -10.76 6.33 -11.77
CA THR A 164 -11.71 6.22 -12.90
C THR A 164 -11.05 6.54 -14.24
N ARG A 165 -10.26 7.63 -14.32
CA ARG A 165 -9.50 7.98 -15.55
C ARG A 165 -8.42 6.96 -15.90
N LEU A 166 -7.96 6.17 -14.96
CA LEU A 166 -7.01 5.07 -15.19
C LEU A 166 -7.68 3.73 -15.50
N GLY A 167 -9.02 3.73 -15.64
CA GLY A 167 -9.80 2.56 -16.04
C GLY A 167 -10.28 1.69 -14.90
N TYR A 168 -10.21 2.16 -13.66
CA TYR A 168 -10.84 1.49 -12.51
C TYR A 168 -12.34 1.80 -12.48
N LYS A 169 -13.15 0.83 -12.06
CA LYS A 169 -14.59 0.95 -11.89
C LYS A 169 -14.96 0.57 -10.47
N THR A 170 -15.89 1.30 -9.86
CA THR A 170 -16.46 0.91 -8.56
C THR A 170 -17.26 -0.38 -8.73
N VAL A 171 -16.94 -1.38 -7.91
CA VAL A 171 -17.57 -2.70 -7.92
C VAL A 171 -18.22 -3.06 -6.58
N GLY A 172 -18.01 -2.25 -5.55
CA GLY A 172 -18.59 -2.44 -4.23
C GLY A 172 -18.13 -1.38 -3.25
N THR A 173 -18.38 -1.64 -1.97
CA THR A 173 -17.96 -0.78 -0.86
C THR A 173 -17.33 -1.61 0.25
N ARG A 174 -16.48 -0.96 1.05
CA ARG A 174 -15.91 -1.48 2.30
C ARG A 174 -16.10 -0.46 3.40
N GLU A 175 -16.21 -0.93 4.62
CA GLU A 175 -16.08 -0.10 5.82
C GLU A 175 -14.78 -0.50 6.52
N LEU A 176 -13.86 0.45 6.66
CA LEU A 176 -12.53 0.25 7.23
C LEU A 176 -12.30 1.30 8.31
N SER A 177 -12.06 0.88 9.54
CA SER A 177 -11.82 1.77 10.69
C SER A 177 -12.88 2.86 10.85
N GLY A 178 -14.17 2.54 10.56
CA GLY A 178 -15.30 3.46 10.66
C GLY A 178 -15.46 4.42 9.47
N HIS A 179 -14.62 4.31 8.44
CA HIS A 179 -14.74 5.08 7.20
C HIS A 179 -15.30 4.21 6.08
N ARG A 180 -16.09 4.81 5.21
CA ARG A 180 -16.66 4.12 4.05
C ARG A 180 -15.81 4.34 2.80
N TYR A 181 -15.51 3.24 2.11
CA TYR A 181 -14.67 3.22 0.92
C TYR A 181 -15.42 2.66 -0.28
N HIS A 182 -15.19 3.23 -1.44
CA HIS A 182 -15.49 2.57 -2.71
C HIS A 182 -14.41 1.54 -3.00
N HIS A 183 -14.81 0.28 -3.19
CA HIS A 183 -13.91 -0.73 -3.75
C HIS A 183 -13.94 -0.61 -5.27
N MET A 184 -12.77 -0.37 -5.85
CA MET A 184 -12.62 -0.18 -7.29
C MET A 184 -11.71 -1.25 -7.87
N GLN A 185 -12.07 -1.75 -9.06
CA GLN A 185 -11.28 -2.74 -9.78
C GLN A 185 -10.96 -2.32 -11.21
N LYS A 186 -9.82 -2.79 -11.70
CA LYS A 186 -9.41 -2.68 -13.09
C LYS A 186 -9.03 -4.06 -13.62
N THR A 187 -9.69 -4.50 -14.69
CA THR A 187 -9.29 -5.70 -15.43
C THR A 187 -8.08 -5.39 -16.29
N LEU A 188 -7.10 -6.28 -16.26
CA LEU A 188 -5.87 -6.20 -17.04
C LEU A 188 -6.05 -7.06 -18.30
N SER A 189 -5.89 -6.46 -19.47
CA SER A 189 -5.74 -7.21 -20.71
C SER A 189 -4.32 -7.79 -20.72
N GLY A 190 -4.18 -9.10 -20.75
CA GLY A 190 -2.91 -9.71 -21.06
C GLY A 190 -2.44 -9.16 -22.41
N ARG A 191 -1.15 -8.80 -22.55
CA ARG A 191 -0.60 -8.55 -23.88
C ARG A 191 -0.80 -9.84 -24.68
N GLY A 192 -1.73 -9.82 -25.64
CA GLY A 192 -1.82 -10.89 -26.60
C GLY A 192 -0.44 -11.03 -27.27
N HIS A 193 0.06 -12.26 -27.24
CA HIS A 193 1.25 -12.67 -28.00
C HIS A 193 0.89 -12.66 -29.48
#